data_da83174265c442da101bf27a32f7d768
#
_entry.id   da83174265c442da101bf27a32f7d768
#
_cell.length_a   1.000
_cell.length_b   1.000
_cell.length_c   1.000
_cell.angle_alpha   90.00
_cell.angle_beta   90.00
_cell.angle_gamma   90.00
#
_symmetry.space_group_name_H-M   'P 1'
#
loop_
_entity.id
_entity.type
_entity.pdbx_description
1 polymer ?
#
loop_
_entity_poly.entity_id
_entity_poly.type
_entity_poly.pdbx_seq_one_letter_code
_entity_poly.pdbx_strand_id
1 'polypeptide(L)'
;MIDSHLPALIALTFVLFSILISMFGLWKPKSAQPLAVLGSGIASILSLYAFATYLQSGSIRYFFGGWEPPIGIEFVYDGLSGFFVLVINTVAFFVLIHSRQVARTEYPGKEMPYFALAMLALLGFNGMILTGDLFNLYVFLEISSLASYGLIAIGSRPAPFAAFRYLIIGTAGGTLYLLGVGFLYTVTGTLNIIDMAAMLPTFAANTSVVAALVLMVVGIGVKAALFPLHGWLPDAYTYASSSSTALIAPIGTKVGAYILFRIVFFLFGVELADAVAPITTVIGVLAAIGILYGSIMAIAQTEMKRMLAYSSISQIGYIIMGLSLANPLGFAGALLHVLNHAVMKACLFLVAGNLRMKEGHSDISKFDDTYRKKYPWTMASFSVAAISMVGLPPLAGFFSKWYLALGTIDNENWIFLAVILISSLLNAVYFFRILEKVYMMNPKKDQEAAADAERNEVGFSMMFPTSVLAIALFVIGFANAAIVGFLFNIFPM
;
A
#
# COMPACT_ATOMS: atom_id res chain seq x y z
N MET A 1 -22.20 17.50 -15.13
CA MET A 1 -23.11 16.48 -14.54
C MET A 1 -22.39 15.15 -14.26
N ILE A 2 -21.60 14.57 -15.18
CA ILE A 2 -20.84 13.32 -14.92
C ILE A 2 -19.75 13.54 -13.88
N ASP A 3 -19.12 14.68 -13.87
CA ASP A 3 -17.95 14.98 -13.03
C ASP A 3 -18.25 14.87 -11.53
N SER A 4 -19.43 15.32 -11.11
CA SER A 4 -19.86 15.22 -9.70
C SER A 4 -20.08 13.76 -9.23
N HIS A 5 -20.30 12.81 -10.15
CA HIS A 5 -20.54 11.41 -9.84
C HIS A 5 -19.24 10.56 -9.85
N LEU A 6 -18.09 11.11 -10.27
CA LEU A 6 -16.86 10.36 -10.43
C LEU A 6 -16.42 9.58 -9.18
N PRO A 7 -16.47 10.15 -7.94
CA PRO A 7 -16.09 9.40 -6.75
C PRO A 7 -16.97 8.15 -6.52
N ALA A 8 -18.28 8.28 -6.75
CA ALA A 8 -19.21 7.17 -6.60
C ALA A 8 -19.04 6.13 -7.73
N LEU A 9 -18.79 6.57 -8.98
CA LEU A 9 -18.58 5.66 -10.12
C LEU A 9 -17.34 4.79 -9.94
N ILE A 10 -16.26 5.32 -9.37
CA ILE A 10 -15.04 4.54 -9.06
C ILE A 10 -15.38 3.39 -8.10
N ALA A 11 -16.05 3.67 -6.99
CA ALA A 11 -16.45 2.65 -6.02
C ALA A 11 -17.47 1.67 -6.61
N LEU A 12 -18.48 2.17 -7.32
CA LEU A 12 -19.52 1.36 -7.96
C LEU A 12 -18.95 0.37 -8.98
N THR A 13 -17.88 0.75 -9.69
CA THR A 13 -17.19 -0.15 -10.62
C THR A 13 -16.76 -1.44 -9.92
N PHE A 14 -16.17 -1.36 -8.75
CA PHE A 14 -15.71 -2.53 -8.01
C PHE A 14 -16.87 -3.39 -7.48
N VAL A 15 -17.95 -2.78 -7.01
CA VAL A 15 -19.19 -3.51 -6.63
C VAL A 15 -19.73 -4.28 -7.83
N LEU A 16 -19.95 -3.58 -8.94
CA LEU A 16 -20.52 -4.15 -10.15
C LEU A 16 -19.69 -5.34 -10.65
N PHE A 17 -18.38 -5.17 -10.76
CA PHE A 17 -17.51 -6.24 -11.27
C PHE A 17 -17.35 -7.39 -10.27
N SER A 18 -17.41 -7.16 -8.95
CA SER A 18 -17.48 -8.25 -7.97
C SER A 18 -18.72 -9.12 -8.18
N ILE A 19 -19.88 -8.50 -8.39
CA ILE A 19 -21.14 -9.20 -8.66
C ILE A 19 -21.07 -9.93 -10.01
N LEU A 20 -20.63 -9.26 -11.07
CA LEU A 20 -20.50 -9.88 -12.40
C LEU A 20 -19.56 -11.08 -12.41
N ILE A 21 -18.42 -10.99 -11.71
CA ILE A 21 -17.47 -12.10 -11.57
C ILE A 21 -18.12 -13.26 -10.83
N SER A 22 -18.86 -13.00 -9.75
CA SER A 22 -19.56 -14.03 -9.00
C SER A 22 -20.65 -14.71 -9.84
N MET A 23 -21.44 -13.96 -10.60
CA MET A 23 -22.51 -14.50 -11.44
C MET A 23 -21.96 -15.28 -12.64
N PHE A 24 -21.10 -14.66 -13.44
CA PHE A 24 -20.58 -15.31 -14.65
C PHE A 24 -19.53 -16.38 -14.34
N GLY A 25 -18.80 -16.24 -13.26
CA GLY A 25 -17.79 -17.19 -12.82
C GLY A 25 -18.35 -18.54 -12.40
N LEU A 26 -19.61 -18.61 -11.96
CA LEU A 26 -20.32 -19.88 -11.66
C LEU A 26 -20.49 -20.72 -12.95
N TRP A 27 -20.75 -20.11 -14.09
CA TRP A 27 -20.99 -20.81 -15.35
C TRP A 27 -19.71 -20.93 -16.20
N LYS A 28 -18.85 -19.89 -16.16
CA LYS A 28 -17.60 -19.82 -16.95
C LYS A 28 -16.46 -19.30 -16.06
N PRO A 29 -15.80 -20.14 -15.25
CA PRO A 29 -14.72 -19.68 -14.32
C PRO A 29 -13.60 -18.92 -15.03
N LYS A 30 -13.34 -19.23 -16.30
CA LYS A 30 -12.33 -18.54 -17.13
C LYS A 30 -12.66 -17.07 -17.42
N SER A 31 -13.90 -16.61 -17.21
CA SER A 31 -14.31 -15.20 -17.40
C SER A 31 -13.93 -14.30 -16.21
N ALA A 32 -13.63 -14.87 -15.05
CA ALA A 32 -13.40 -14.10 -13.82
C ALA A 32 -12.23 -13.12 -13.96
N GLN A 33 -11.09 -13.58 -14.48
CA GLN A 33 -9.91 -12.71 -14.66
C GLN A 33 -10.12 -11.61 -15.72
N PRO A 34 -10.63 -11.87 -16.92
CA PRO A 34 -10.92 -10.79 -17.89
C PRO A 34 -11.87 -9.73 -17.34
N LEU A 35 -12.90 -10.13 -16.58
CA LEU A 35 -13.81 -9.19 -15.92
C LEU A 35 -13.09 -8.36 -14.85
N ALA A 36 -12.23 -8.97 -14.04
CA ALA A 36 -11.45 -8.25 -13.04
C ALA A 36 -10.49 -7.22 -13.66
N VAL A 37 -9.83 -7.59 -14.77
CA VAL A 37 -8.96 -6.66 -15.52
C VAL A 37 -9.78 -5.53 -16.15
N LEU A 38 -10.92 -5.85 -16.73
CA LEU A 38 -11.81 -4.82 -17.31
C LEU A 38 -12.30 -3.84 -16.23
N GLY A 39 -12.79 -4.36 -15.09
CA GLY A 39 -13.26 -3.52 -13.99
C GLY A 39 -12.16 -2.64 -13.41
N SER A 40 -10.98 -3.20 -13.13
CA SER A 40 -9.85 -2.41 -12.63
C SER A 40 -9.32 -1.43 -13.67
N GLY A 41 -9.37 -1.75 -14.96
CA GLY A 41 -9.03 -0.86 -16.06
C GLY A 41 -9.99 0.35 -16.14
N ILE A 42 -11.29 0.11 -16.07
CA ILE A 42 -12.30 1.17 -16.00
C ILE A 42 -12.07 2.06 -14.77
N ALA A 43 -11.87 1.45 -13.59
CA ALA A 43 -11.60 2.21 -12.37
C ALA A 43 -10.32 3.06 -12.48
N SER A 44 -9.26 2.55 -13.11
CA SER A 44 -8.02 3.30 -13.36
C SER A 44 -8.25 4.50 -14.29
N ILE A 45 -9.03 4.32 -15.37
CA ILE A 45 -9.39 5.40 -16.31
C ILE A 45 -10.24 6.45 -15.60
N LEU A 46 -11.25 6.03 -14.83
CA LEU A 46 -12.09 6.95 -14.05
C LEU A 46 -11.25 7.72 -13.01
N SER A 47 -10.27 7.06 -12.37
CA SER A 47 -9.36 7.70 -11.42
C SER A 47 -8.50 8.77 -12.08
N LEU A 48 -7.97 8.48 -13.28
CA LEU A 48 -7.18 9.43 -14.05
C LEU A 48 -8.04 10.63 -14.50
N TYR A 49 -9.26 10.37 -14.97
CA TYR A 49 -10.20 11.42 -15.36
C TYR A 49 -10.62 12.28 -14.16
N ALA A 50 -10.94 11.66 -13.02
CA ALA A 50 -11.27 12.38 -11.80
C ALA A 50 -10.10 13.24 -11.29
N PHE A 51 -8.86 12.73 -11.42
CA PHE A 51 -7.67 13.50 -11.05
C PHE A 51 -7.47 14.72 -11.98
N ALA A 52 -7.67 14.55 -13.29
CA ALA A 52 -7.62 15.65 -14.24
C ALA A 52 -8.72 16.70 -13.97
N THR A 53 -9.92 16.26 -13.62
CA THR A 53 -11.03 17.15 -13.23
C THR A 53 -10.69 17.90 -11.94
N TYR A 54 -10.12 17.22 -10.93
CA TYR A 54 -9.67 17.86 -9.70
C TYR A 54 -8.64 18.97 -9.96
N LEU A 55 -7.68 18.75 -10.85
CA LEU A 55 -6.64 19.75 -11.18
C LEU A 55 -7.23 20.99 -11.88
N GLN A 56 -8.38 20.88 -12.52
CA GLN A 56 -9.05 21.98 -13.23
C GLN A 56 -10.09 22.71 -12.37
N SER A 57 -10.84 21.96 -11.57
CA SER A 57 -12.08 22.44 -10.92
C SER A 57 -12.03 22.36 -9.40
N GLY A 58 -10.96 21.82 -8.80
CA GLY A 58 -10.84 21.59 -7.35
C GLY A 58 -11.57 20.33 -6.89
N SER A 59 -11.87 20.28 -5.59
CA SER A 59 -12.45 19.09 -4.94
C SER A 59 -13.84 18.76 -5.46
N ILE A 60 -14.11 17.45 -5.61
CA ILE A 60 -15.40 16.91 -6.07
C ILE A 60 -16.08 16.28 -4.84
N ARG A 61 -17.30 16.73 -4.54
CA ARG A 61 -18.12 16.15 -3.47
C ARG A 61 -19.33 15.45 -4.10
N TYR A 62 -19.65 14.26 -3.61
CA TYR A 62 -20.82 13.51 -4.02
C TYR A 62 -21.66 13.12 -2.80
N PHE A 63 -22.89 13.60 -2.77
CA PHE A 63 -23.85 13.33 -1.70
C PHE A 63 -24.73 12.16 -2.09
N PHE A 64 -24.73 11.09 -1.29
CA PHE A 64 -25.55 9.90 -1.55
C PHE A 64 -27.03 10.22 -1.39
N GLY A 65 -27.81 9.93 -2.45
CA GLY A 65 -29.24 10.23 -2.49
C GLY A 65 -29.60 11.72 -2.47
N GLY A 66 -28.61 12.61 -2.63
CA GLY A 66 -28.81 14.08 -2.56
C GLY A 66 -28.90 14.63 -1.13
N TRP A 67 -28.65 13.79 -0.12
CA TRP A 67 -28.65 14.21 1.28
C TRP A 67 -27.28 14.79 1.66
N GLU A 68 -27.27 16.06 2.05
CA GLU A 68 -26.05 16.71 2.54
C GLU A 68 -25.71 16.31 3.98
N PRO A 69 -24.41 16.37 4.37
CA PRO A 69 -24.00 16.24 5.77
C PRO A 69 -24.70 17.28 6.65
N PRO A 70 -24.93 16.99 7.94
CA PRO A 70 -24.54 15.77 8.67
C PRO A 70 -25.53 14.60 8.55
N ILE A 71 -26.64 14.76 7.81
CA ILE A 71 -27.70 13.75 7.68
C ILE A 71 -27.26 12.66 6.69
N GLY A 72 -26.72 13.05 5.53
CA GLY A 72 -26.27 12.13 4.48
C GLY A 72 -24.79 11.83 4.55
N ILE A 73 -24.42 10.71 3.90
CA ILE A 73 -23.02 10.32 3.69
C ILE A 73 -22.52 10.95 2.40
N GLU A 74 -21.27 11.39 2.40
CA GLU A 74 -20.63 11.93 1.21
C GLU A 74 -19.35 11.20 0.84
N PHE A 75 -19.01 11.23 -0.45
CA PHE A 75 -17.65 10.98 -0.92
C PHE A 75 -16.96 12.30 -1.28
N VAL A 76 -15.69 12.41 -0.87
CA VAL A 76 -14.86 13.60 -1.10
C VAL A 76 -13.63 13.20 -1.91
N TYR A 77 -13.51 13.74 -3.10
CA TYR A 77 -12.34 13.60 -3.95
C TYR A 77 -11.56 14.91 -3.92
N ASP A 78 -10.55 14.99 -3.09
CA ASP A 78 -9.62 16.10 -2.94
C ASP A 78 -8.20 15.70 -3.39
N GLY A 79 -7.21 16.57 -3.22
CA GLY A 79 -5.84 16.31 -3.63
C GLY A 79 -5.24 15.05 -3.01
N LEU A 80 -5.49 14.81 -1.71
CA LEU A 80 -4.96 13.65 -1.00
C LEU A 80 -5.67 12.37 -1.45
N SER A 81 -7.01 12.35 -1.44
CA SER A 81 -7.78 11.18 -1.87
C SER A 81 -7.55 10.86 -3.36
N GLY A 82 -7.49 11.88 -4.22
CA GLY A 82 -7.23 11.72 -5.64
C GLY A 82 -5.88 11.10 -5.93
N PHE A 83 -4.83 11.56 -5.23
CA PHE A 83 -3.50 10.98 -5.33
C PHE A 83 -3.49 9.48 -4.97
N PHE A 84 -4.10 9.11 -3.83
CA PHE A 84 -4.14 7.72 -3.39
C PHE A 84 -4.99 6.83 -4.31
N VAL A 85 -6.17 7.29 -4.72
CA VAL A 85 -7.06 6.55 -5.65
C VAL A 85 -6.35 6.26 -6.97
N LEU A 86 -5.65 7.25 -7.54
CA LEU A 86 -4.89 7.06 -8.77
C LEU A 86 -3.78 6.02 -8.60
N VAL A 87 -3.00 6.11 -7.53
CA VAL A 87 -1.88 5.19 -7.26
C VAL A 87 -2.39 3.76 -7.07
N ILE A 88 -3.38 3.53 -6.19
CA ILE A 88 -3.81 2.17 -5.87
C ILE A 88 -4.52 1.49 -7.04
N ASN A 89 -5.36 2.22 -7.80
CA ASN A 89 -6.09 1.64 -8.92
C ASN A 89 -5.17 1.30 -10.08
N THR A 90 -4.18 2.17 -10.38
CA THR A 90 -3.16 1.89 -11.40
C THR A 90 -2.32 0.66 -11.04
N VAL A 91 -1.85 0.56 -9.80
CA VAL A 91 -1.07 -0.61 -9.34
C VAL A 91 -1.93 -1.87 -9.38
N ALA A 92 -3.18 -1.82 -8.89
CA ALA A 92 -4.09 -2.95 -8.90
C ALA A 92 -4.35 -3.48 -10.32
N PHE A 93 -4.53 -2.60 -11.30
CA PHE A 93 -4.73 -2.96 -12.70
C PHE A 93 -3.58 -3.82 -13.23
N PHE A 94 -2.33 -3.40 -13.05
CA PHE A 94 -1.17 -4.18 -13.51
C PHE A 94 -1.02 -5.51 -12.75
N VAL A 95 -1.30 -5.53 -11.45
CA VAL A 95 -1.28 -6.77 -10.65
C VAL A 95 -2.34 -7.76 -11.15
N LEU A 96 -3.55 -7.30 -11.49
CA LEU A 96 -4.62 -8.18 -11.95
C LEU A 96 -4.37 -8.73 -13.37
N ILE A 97 -3.67 -7.99 -14.24
CA ILE A 97 -3.18 -8.54 -15.53
C ILE A 97 -2.23 -9.70 -15.27
N HIS A 98 -1.27 -9.55 -14.36
CA HIS A 98 -0.30 -10.57 -14.00
C HIS A 98 -0.96 -11.83 -13.39
N SER A 99 -2.02 -11.67 -12.63
CA SER A 99 -2.61 -12.71 -11.79
C SER A 99 -3.21 -13.90 -12.56
N ARG A 100 -3.39 -13.80 -13.88
CA ARG A 100 -4.06 -14.83 -14.70
C ARG A 100 -3.43 -16.21 -14.59
N GLN A 101 -2.12 -16.27 -14.74
CA GLN A 101 -1.41 -17.55 -14.76
C GLN A 101 -1.19 -18.07 -13.34
N VAL A 102 -0.89 -17.16 -12.41
CA VAL A 102 -0.75 -17.48 -10.98
C VAL A 102 -2.03 -18.09 -10.41
N ALA A 103 -3.20 -17.52 -10.74
CA ALA A 103 -4.49 -18.04 -10.31
C ALA A 103 -4.71 -19.49 -10.70
N ARG A 104 -4.35 -19.86 -11.94
CA ARG A 104 -4.51 -21.20 -12.48
C ARG A 104 -3.55 -22.23 -11.88
N THR A 105 -2.38 -21.78 -11.41
CA THR A 105 -1.32 -22.68 -10.92
C THR A 105 -1.32 -22.80 -9.40
N GLU A 106 -1.47 -21.71 -8.67
CA GLU A 106 -1.39 -21.72 -7.20
C GLU A 106 -2.71 -22.10 -6.51
N TYR A 107 -3.87 -21.83 -7.16
CA TYR A 107 -5.19 -22.14 -6.57
C TYR A 107 -6.23 -22.55 -7.65
N PRO A 108 -5.98 -23.66 -8.35
CA PRO A 108 -6.88 -24.14 -9.41
C PRO A 108 -8.29 -24.39 -8.85
N GLY A 109 -9.32 -23.93 -9.59
CA GLY A 109 -10.72 -24.03 -9.22
C GLY A 109 -11.20 -22.98 -8.21
N LYS A 110 -10.32 -22.07 -7.74
CA LYS A 110 -10.68 -20.94 -6.86
C LYS A 110 -10.50 -19.57 -7.54
N GLU A 111 -10.37 -19.55 -8.87
CA GLU A 111 -10.14 -18.32 -9.64
C GLU A 111 -11.29 -17.32 -9.45
N MET A 112 -12.54 -17.80 -9.51
CA MET A 112 -13.71 -16.95 -9.35
C MET A 112 -13.75 -16.28 -7.97
N PRO A 113 -13.72 -17.02 -6.83
CA PRO A 113 -13.73 -16.38 -5.52
C PRO A 113 -12.52 -15.47 -5.30
N TYR A 114 -11.34 -15.81 -5.85
CA TYR A 114 -10.18 -14.92 -5.79
C TYR A 114 -10.45 -13.56 -6.42
N PHE A 115 -10.92 -13.52 -7.68
CA PHE A 115 -11.13 -12.25 -8.38
C PHE A 115 -12.32 -11.47 -7.83
N ALA A 116 -13.37 -12.13 -7.34
CA ALA A 116 -14.48 -11.47 -6.66
C ALA A 116 -14.02 -10.80 -5.36
N LEU A 117 -13.24 -11.51 -4.52
CA LEU A 117 -12.66 -10.96 -3.30
C LEU A 117 -11.64 -9.84 -3.60
N ALA A 118 -10.88 -9.93 -4.70
CA ALA A 118 -9.97 -8.86 -5.11
C ALA A 118 -10.75 -7.57 -5.43
N MET A 119 -11.89 -7.67 -6.14
CA MET A 119 -12.76 -6.51 -6.38
C MET A 119 -13.34 -5.94 -5.09
N LEU A 120 -13.79 -6.79 -4.14
CA LEU A 120 -14.29 -6.34 -2.83
C LEU A 120 -13.19 -5.67 -1.99
N ALA A 121 -11.97 -6.20 -2.01
CA ALA A 121 -10.85 -5.55 -1.34
C ALA A 121 -10.58 -4.15 -1.91
N LEU A 122 -10.57 -4.03 -3.25
CA LEU A 122 -10.39 -2.74 -3.94
C LEU A 122 -11.56 -1.78 -3.70
N LEU A 123 -12.80 -2.27 -3.63
CA LEU A 123 -13.94 -1.49 -3.17
C LEU A 123 -13.69 -0.89 -1.80
N GLY A 124 -13.33 -1.73 -0.82
CA GLY A 124 -13.07 -1.27 0.55
C GLY A 124 -11.92 -0.26 0.61
N PHE A 125 -10.83 -0.48 -0.11
CA PHE A 125 -9.71 0.46 -0.17
C PHE A 125 -10.11 1.81 -0.78
N ASN A 126 -10.82 1.81 -1.92
CA ASN A 126 -11.30 3.05 -2.53
C ASN A 126 -12.35 3.75 -1.66
N GLY A 127 -13.26 2.99 -1.03
CA GLY A 127 -14.26 3.53 -0.13
C GLY A 127 -13.66 4.25 1.08
N MET A 128 -12.63 3.64 1.73
CA MET A 128 -11.90 4.29 2.83
C MET A 128 -11.23 5.60 2.42
N ILE A 129 -10.74 5.68 1.17
CA ILE A 129 -10.07 6.88 0.68
C ILE A 129 -11.06 7.99 0.32
N LEU A 130 -12.22 7.62 -0.24
CA LEU A 130 -13.18 8.56 -0.79
C LEU A 130 -14.20 9.05 0.24
N THR A 131 -14.47 8.30 1.30
CA THR A 131 -15.51 8.70 2.27
C THR A 131 -15.14 9.93 3.06
N GLY A 132 -16.11 10.84 3.23
CA GLY A 132 -16.06 11.97 4.14
C GLY A 132 -16.69 11.69 5.52
N ASP A 133 -17.03 10.44 5.83
CA ASP A 133 -17.72 10.03 7.05
C ASP A 133 -16.91 8.96 7.80
N LEU A 134 -16.70 9.16 9.12
CA LEU A 134 -15.86 8.27 9.94
C LEU A 134 -16.48 6.89 10.17
N PHE A 135 -17.78 6.78 10.28
CA PHE A 135 -18.45 5.49 10.43
C PHE A 135 -18.46 4.72 9.11
N ASN A 136 -18.74 5.42 8.01
CA ASN A 136 -18.68 4.80 6.68
C ASN A 136 -17.23 4.35 6.32
N LEU A 137 -16.22 5.08 6.82
CA LEU A 137 -14.82 4.65 6.73
C LEU A 137 -14.62 3.28 7.43
N TYR A 138 -15.20 3.09 8.63
CA TYR A 138 -15.17 1.81 9.33
C TYR A 138 -15.83 0.70 8.50
N VAL A 139 -16.98 0.96 7.88
CA VAL A 139 -17.66 -0.02 7.02
C VAL A 139 -16.76 -0.48 5.88
N PHE A 140 -16.12 0.45 5.17
CA PHE A 140 -15.18 0.10 4.10
C PHE A 140 -13.91 -0.57 4.62
N LEU A 141 -13.45 -0.23 5.82
CA LEU A 141 -12.35 -0.89 6.50
C LEU A 141 -12.68 -2.37 6.73
N GLU A 142 -13.89 -2.69 7.20
CA GLU A 142 -14.31 -4.09 7.41
C GLU A 142 -14.49 -4.84 6.08
N ILE A 143 -15.07 -4.22 5.05
CA ILE A 143 -15.18 -4.81 3.71
C ILE A 143 -13.79 -5.20 3.18
N SER A 144 -12.83 -4.27 3.24
CA SER A 144 -11.46 -4.53 2.76
C SER A 144 -10.75 -5.60 3.59
N SER A 145 -11.04 -5.65 4.90
CA SER A 145 -10.44 -6.57 5.85
C SER A 145 -10.89 -8.00 5.58
N LEU A 146 -12.20 -8.24 5.56
CA LEU A 146 -12.78 -9.56 5.30
C LEU A 146 -12.36 -10.10 3.93
N ALA A 147 -12.38 -9.24 2.90
CA ALA A 147 -11.90 -9.61 1.58
C ALA A 147 -10.39 -9.98 1.60
N SER A 148 -9.56 -9.21 2.32
CA SER A 148 -8.13 -9.49 2.45
C SER A 148 -7.84 -10.78 3.21
N TYR A 149 -8.60 -11.09 4.27
CA TYR A 149 -8.48 -12.36 5.00
C TYR A 149 -8.78 -13.55 4.09
N GLY A 150 -9.84 -13.45 3.27
CA GLY A 150 -10.18 -14.47 2.26
C GLY A 150 -9.07 -14.62 1.21
N LEU A 151 -8.54 -13.52 0.67
CA LEU A 151 -7.45 -13.51 -0.30
C LEU A 151 -6.17 -14.16 0.26
N ILE A 152 -5.85 -13.94 1.52
CA ILE A 152 -4.70 -14.57 2.19
C ILE A 152 -4.95 -16.05 2.37
N ALA A 153 -6.13 -16.44 2.87
CA ALA A 153 -6.49 -17.83 3.17
C ALA A 153 -6.46 -18.76 1.95
N ILE A 154 -6.60 -18.24 0.73
CA ILE A 154 -6.50 -19.03 -0.52
C ILE A 154 -5.07 -19.56 -0.76
N GLY A 155 -4.05 -19.01 -0.11
CA GLY A 155 -2.64 -19.34 -0.32
C GLY A 155 -2.21 -20.74 0.09
N SER A 156 -0.92 -20.93 0.38
CA SER A 156 -0.31 -22.22 0.76
C SER A 156 -0.88 -22.76 2.08
N ARG A 157 -0.55 -24.02 2.44
CA ARG A 157 -1.11 -24.69 3.65
C ARG A 157 -1.03 -23.87 4.95
N PRO A 158 0.01 -23.06 5.27
CA PRO A 158 0.01 -22.19 6.44
C PRO A 158 -0.86 -20.92 6.32
N ALA A 159 -1.32 -20.56 5.10
CA ALA A 159 -2.02 -19.30 4.83
C ALA A 159 -3.35 -19.13 5.61
N PRO A 160 -4.19 -20.17 5.81
CA PRO A 160 -5.41 -20.01 6.62
C PRO A 160 -5.10 -19.59 8.06
N PHE A 161 -4.03 -20.10 8.66
CA PHE A 161 -3.60 -19.70 10.01
C PHE A 161 -3.09 -18.25 10.03
N ALA A 162 -2.32 -17.85 9.03
CA ALA A 162 -1.86 -16.46 8.89
C ALA A 162 -3.06 -15.50 8.69
N ALA A 163 -4.06 -15.90 7.89
CA ALA A 163 -5.29 -15.15 7.69
C ALA A 163 -6.10 -15.03 9.00
N PHE A 164 -6.22 -16.12 9.76
CA PHE A 164 -6.89 -16.11 11.06
C PHE A 164 -6.19 -15.19 12.06
N ARG A 165 -4.86 -15.24 12.13
CA ARG A 165 -4.06 -14.35 12.98
C ARG A 165 -4.27 -12.88 12.60
N TYR A 166 -4.30 -12.58 11.29
CA TYR A 166 -4.61 -11.23 10.81
C TYR A 166 -6.04 -10.82 11.12
N LEU A 167 -7.01 -11.73 11.01
CA LEU A 167 -8.41 -11.47 11.38
C LEU A 167 -8.50 -11.03 12.85
N ILE A 168 -7.92 -11.78 13.80
CA ILE A 168 -7.99 -11.43 15.23
C ILE A 168 -7.39 -10.05 15.51
N ILE A 169 -6.18 -9.81 15.01
CA ILE A 169 -5.47 -8.53 15.25
C ILE A 169 -6.18 -7.40 14.50
N GLY A 170 -6.61 -7.64 13.27
CA GLY A 170 -7.27 -6.65 12.42
C GLY A 170 -8.64 -6.22 12.94
N THR A 171 -9.45 -7.19 13.44
CA THR A 171 -10.75 -6.89 14.06
C THR A 171 -10.57 -6.10 15.36
N ALA A 172 -9.59 -6.46 16.20
CA ALA A 172 -9.27 -5.67 17.38
C ALA A 172 -8.91 -4.22 17.01
N GLY A 173 -8.09 -4.02 15.96
CA GLY A 173 -7.77 -2.68 15.45
C GLY A 173 -8.99 -1.91 14.95
N GLY A 174 -9.86 -2.56 14.17
CA GLY A 174 -11.12 -1.97 13.71
C GLY A 174 -12.05 -1.57 14.86
N THR A 175 -12.15 -2.41 15.88
CA THR A 175 -12.95 -2.13 17.08
C THR A 175 -12.42 -0.93 17.86
N LEU A 176 -11.09 -0.81 18.02
CA LEU A 176 -10.47 0.35 18.66
C LEU A 176 -10.75 1.65 17.87
N TYR A 177 -10.62 1.59 16.55
CA TYR A 177 -10.97 2.73 15.70
C TYR A 177 -12.44 3.13 15.88
N LEU A 178 -13.37 2.17 15.79
CA LEU A 178 -14.81 2.42 15.94
C LEU A 178 -15.15 3.00 17.32
N LEU A 179 -14.52 2.49 18.36
CA LEU A 179 -14.69 3.03 19.73
C LEU A 179 -14.22 4.50 19.81
N GLY A 180 -13.10 4.82 19.16
CA GLY A 180 -12.64 6.21 19.04
C GLY A 180 -13.63 7.11 18.31
N VAL A 181 -14.20 6.63 17.20
CA VAL A 181 -15.29 7.33 16.48
C VAL A 181 -16.50 7.55 17.39
N GLY A 182 -16.88 6.55 18.19
CA GLY A 182 -17.97 6.65 19.16
C GLY A 182 -17.72 7.75 20.19
N PHE A 183 -16.51 7.87 20.74
CA PHE A 183 -16.16 8.94 21.66
C PHE A 183 -16.25 10.34 21.02
N LEU A 184 -15.78 10.49 19.77
CA LEU A 184 -15.93 11.76 19.05
C LEU A 184 -17.40 12.09 18.80
N TYR A 185 -18.19 11.10 18.40
CA TYR A 185 -19.62 11.29 18.15
C TYR A 185 -20.40 11.74 19.40
N THR A 186 -20.05 11.22 20.60
CA THR A 186 -20.71 11.65 21.85
C THR A 186 -20.46 13.13 22.19
N VAL A 187 -19.37 13.71 21.69
CA VAL A 187 -18.97 15.09 21.95
C VAL A 187 -19.46 16.04 20.87
N THR A 188 -19.39 15.61 19.60
CA THR A 188 -19.67 16.48 18.45
C THR A 188 -21.08 16.29 17.86
N GLY A 189 -21.68 15.11 18.03
CA GLY A 189 -22.99 14.77 17.46
C GLY A 189 -22.98 14.56 15.93
N THR A 190 -21.81 14.57 15.28
CA THR A 190 -21.65 14.36 13.82
C THR A 190 -20.65 13.26 13.54
N LEU A 191 -20.76 12.62 12.36
CA LEU A 191 -19.80 11.63 11.84
C LEU A 191 -19.04 12.16 10.61
N ASN A 192 -19.47 13.30 10.08
CA ASN A 192 -18.79 13.94 8.95
C ASN A 192 -17.44 14.52 9.39
N ILE A 193 -16.39 14.22 8.62
CA ILE A 193 -15.00 14.61 8.94
C ILE A 193 -14.84 16.12 8.96
N ILE A 194 -15.43 16.84 8.01
CA ILE A 194 -15.28 18.30 7.89
C ILE A 194 -16.01 19.01 9.03
N ASP A 195 -17.25 18.61 9.32
CA ASP A 195 -18.04 19.17 10.41
C ASP A 195 -17.36 18.92 11.76
N MET A 196 -16.88 17.71 11.98
CA MET A 196 -16.18 17.33 13.20
C MET A 196 -14.89 18.11 13.37
N ALA A 197 -14.09 18.26 12.32
CA ALA A 197 -12.85 19.03 12.36
C ALA A 197 -13.08 20.49 12.75
N ALA A 198 -14.18 21.11 12.31
CA ALA A 198 -14.55 22.47 12.69
C ALA A 198 -14.95 22.60 14.18
N MET A 199 -15.50 21.53 14.76
CA MET A 199 -15.98 21.53 16.16
C MET A 199 -14.89 21.12 17.16
N LEU A 200 -13.96 20.23 16.80
CA LEU A 200 -12.98 19.64 17.72
C LEU A 200 -12.15 20.66 18.53
N PRO A 201 -11.71 21.81 18.00
CA PRO A 201 -10.96 22.79 18.77
C PRO A 201 -11.70 23.29 20.03
N THR A 202 -13.03 23.33 19.99
CA THR A 202 -13.84 23.76 21.15
C THR A 202 -13.90 22.71 22.27
N PHE A 203 -13.51 21.46 21.97
CA PHE A 203 -13.52 20.31 22.88
C PHE A 203 -12.13 19.78 23.21
N ALA A 204 -11.07 20.54 22.94
CA ALA A 204 -9.67 20.10 23.13
C ALA A 204 -9.36 19.56 24.54
N ALA A 205 -9.96 20.13 25.58
CA ALA A 205 -9.76 19.69 26.96
C ALA A 205 -10.60 18.48 27.38
N ASN A 206 -11.44 17.94 26.48
CA ASN A 206 -12.33 16.82 26.80
C ASN A 206 -11.57 15.49 26.74
N THR A 207 -11.59 14.72 27.82
CA THR A 207 -10.93 13.41 27.92
C THR A 207 -11.39 12.42 26.83
N SER A 208 -12.65 12.52 26.39
CA SER A 208 -13.16 11.69 25.29
C SER A 208 -12.44 11.97 23.97
N VAL A 209 -12.04 13.21 23.71
CA VAL A 209 -11.27 13.61 22.52
C VAL A 209 -9.85 13.03 22.57
N VAL A 210 -9.20 13.07 23.74
CA VAL A 210 -7.89 12.43 23.96
C VAL A 210 -7.98 10.92 23.72
N ALA A 211 -8.95 10.26 24.36
CA ALA A 211 -9.15 8.82 24.21
C ALA A 211 -9.44 8.43 22.75
N ALA A 212 -10.27 9.22 22.06
CA ALA A 212 -10.59 9.00 20.65
C ALA A 212 -9.36 9.05 19.76
N LEU A 213 -8.53 10.09 19.89
CA LEU A 213 -7.29 10.23 19.09
C LEU A 213 -6.38 9.01 19.26
N VAL A 214 -6.11 8.61 20.51
CA VAL A 214 -5.24 7.47 20.83
C VAL A 214 -5.82 6.17 20.27
N LEU A 215 -7.12 5.91 20.48
CA LEU A 215 -7.79 4.70 20.02
C LEU A 215 -7.82 4.61 18.49
N MET A 216 -8.11 5.71 17.81
CA MET A 216 -8.12 5.77 16.34
C MET A 216 -6.72 5.55 15.77
N VAL A 217 -5.68 6.19 16.32
CA VAL A 217 -4.30 6.04 15.85
C VAL A 217 -3.79 4.62 16.11
N VAL A 218 -4.07 4.03 17.26
CA VAL A 218 -3.69 2.62 17.55
C VAL A 218 -4.45 1.67 16.63
N GLY A 219 -5.76 1.84 16.48
CA GLY A 219 -6.60 1.00 15.62
C GLY A 219 -6.14 1.00 14.17
N ILE A 220 -5.91 2.18 13.60
CA ILE A 220 -5.40 2.31 12.22
C ILE A 220 -3.92 1.94 12.13
N GLY A 221 -3.14 2.12 13.20
CA GLY A 221 -1.76 1.64 13.30
C GLY A 221 -1.63 0.13 13.07
N VAL A 222 -2.60 -0.69 13.50
CA VAL A 222 -2.71 -2.11 13.16
C VAL A 222 -2.84 -2.29 11.65
N LYS A 223 -3.72 -1.53 11.00
CA LYS A 223 -3.97 -1.61 9.55
C LYS A 223 -2.76 -1.16 8.73
N ALA A 224 -2.11 -0.09 9.15
CA ALA A 224 -0.88 0.41 8.55
C ALA A 224 0.32 -0.51 8.80
N ALA A 225 0.21 -1.46 9.73
CA ALA A 225 1.32 -2.27 10.24
C ALA A 225 2.44 -1.43 10.87
N LEU A 226 2.06 -0.37 11.60
CA LEU A 226 2.99 0.45 12.38
C LEU A 226 3.64 -0.42 13.48
N PHE A 227 4.95 -0.26 13.70
CA PHE A 227 5.61 -0.93 14.84
C PHE A 227 5.04 -0.39 16.17
N PRO A 228 4.74 -1.26 17.15
CA PRO A 228 4.90 -2.71 17.21
C PRO A 228 3.68 -3.52 16.70
N LEU A 229 2.67 -2.90 16.11
CA LEU A 229 1.39 -3.50 15.72
C LEU A 229 1.45 -4.32 14.41
N HIS A 230 2.64 -4.53 13.87
CA HIS A 230 2.93 -5.17 12.57
C HIS A 230 2.93 -6.70 12.57
N GLY A 231 2.74 -7.36 13.71
CA GLY A 231 3.00 -8.79 13.90
C GLY A 231 2.24 -9.76 12.99
N TRP A 232 1.14 -9.31 12.37
CA TRP A 232 0.35 -10.09 11.43
C TRP A 232 0.97 -10.12 10.01
N LEU A 233 1.71 -9.07 9.62
CA LEU A 233 2.09 -8.80 8.23
C LEU A 233 3.11 -9.81 7.65
N PRO A 234 4.20 -10.21 8.35
CA PRO A 234 5.20 -11.11 7.78
C PRO A 234 4.61 -12.45 7.34
N ASP A 235 3.77 -13.06 8.18
CA ASP A 235 3.15 -14.34 7.88
C ASP A 235 2.07 -14.21 6.79
N ALA A 236 1.23 -13.16 6.87
CA ALA A 236 0.21 -12.89 5.87
C ALA A 236 0.80 -12.74 4.46
N TYR A 237 1.88 -11.97 4.30
CA TYR A 237 2.50 -11.73 3.00
C TYR A 237 3.33 -12.91 2.50
N THR A 238 3.94 -13.68 3.41
CA THR A 238 4.75 -14.84 3.03
C THR A 238 3.89 -15.99 2.51
N TYR A 239 2.82 -16.32 3.23
CA TYR A 239 2.04 -17.54 2.97
C TYR A 239 0.86 -17.32 2.01
N ALA A 240 0.37 -16.11 1.83
CA ALA A 240 -0.62 -15.80 0.81
C ALA A 240 -0.14 -16.22 -0.58
N SER A 241 -1.06 -16.41 -1.53
CA SER A 241 -0.71 -16.62 -2.92
C SER A 241 0.13 -15.46 -3.49
N SER A 242 0.91 -15.71 -4.53
CA SER A 242 1.76 -14.67 -5.12
C SER A 242 0.94 -13.45 -5.58
N SER A 243 -0.23 -13.68 -6.20
CA SER A 243 -1.11 -12.61 -6.63
C SER A 243 -1.81 -11.88 -5.49
N SER A 244 -2.22 -12.61 -4.41
CA SER A 244 -2.80 -11.96 -3.22
C SER A 244 -1.80 -11.04 -2.55
N THR A 245 -0.56 -11.49 -2.38
CA THR A 245 0.50 -10.67 -1.79
C THR A 245 0.81 -9.46 -2.68
N ALA A 246 0.92 -9.66 -4.01
CA ALA A 246 1.20 -8.57 -4.95
C ALA A 246 0.09 -7.51 -5.00
N LEU A 247 -1.16 -7.88 -4.66
CA LEU A 247 -2.29 -6.94 -4.57
C LEU A 247 -2.32 -6.22 -3.21
N ILE A 248 -2.26 -6.98 -2.10
CA ILE A 248 -2.49 -6.42 -0.76
C ILE A 248 -1.28 -5.61 -0.26
N ALA A 249 -0.05 -6.09 -0.49
CA ALA A 249 1.15 -5.48 0.07
C ALA A 249 1.45 -4.06 -0.46
N PRO A 250 1.29 -3.76 -1.76
CA PRO A 250 1.48 -2.40 -2.25
C PRO A 250 0.34 -1.45 -1.89
N ILE A 251 -0.85 -1.93 -1.51
CA ILE A 251 -2.05 -1.11 -1.35
C ILE A 251 -2.48 -1.00 0.12
N GLY A 252 -2.76 -2.13 0.78
CA GLY A 252 -3.47 -2.15 2.06
C GLY A 252 -2.85 -1.29 3.16
N THR A 253 -1.53 -1.42 3.38
CA THR A 253 -0.83 -0.63 4.41
C THR A 253 -0.76 0.87 4.06
N LYS A 254 -0.77 1.25 2.76
CA LYS A 254 -0.78 2.66 2.32
C LYS A 254 -2.13 3.30 2.57
N VAL A 255 -3.22 2.55 2.41
CA VAL A 255 -4.56 3.03 2.78
C VAL A 255 -4.64 3.24 4.30
N GLY A 256 -4.03 2.35 5.11
CA GLY A 256 -3.88 2.59 6.54
C GLY A 256 -3.10 3.88 6.85
N ALA A 257 -1.98 4.11 6.16
CA ALA A 257 -1.24 5.36 6.29
C ALA A 257 -2.06 6.58 5.84
N TYR A 258 -2.82 6.49 4.73
CA TYR A 258 -3.75 7.53 4.29
C TYR A 258 -4.71 7.95 5.41
N ILE A 259 -5.31 6.99 6.11
CA ILE A 259 -6.24 7.29 7.20
C ILE A 259 -5.51 8.00 8.35
N LEU A 260 -4.26 7.64 8.67
CA LEU A 260 -3.47 8.36 9.66
C LEU A 260 -3.20 9.81 9.24
N PHE A 261 -2.91 10.06 7.95
CA PHE A 261 -2.82 11.43 7.43
C PHE A 261 -4.15 12.19 7.60
N ARG A 262 -5.29 11.55 7.28
CA ARG A 262 -6.61 12.16 7.48
C ARG A 262 -6.89 12.49 8.94
N ILE A 263 -6.58 11.58 9.87
CA ILE A 263 -6.81 11.81 11.31
C ILE A 263 -5.93 12.95 11.80
N VAL A 264 -4.61 12.89 11.55
CA VAL A 264 -3.66 13.83 12.16
C VAL A 264 -3.73 15.22 11.53
N PHE A 265 -3.82 15.31 10.19
CA PHE A 265 -3.74 16.60 9.50
C PHE A 265 -5.11 17.23 9.20
N PHE A 266 -6.14 16.43 8.91
CA PHE A 266 -7.41 16.95 8.39
C PHE A 266 -8.58 16.85 9.38
N LEU A 267 -8.55 15.89 10.33
CA LEU A 267 -9.59 15.77 11.34
C LEU A 267 -9.25 16.56 12.60
N PHE A 268 -8.07 16.31 13.18
CA PHE A 268 -7.63 17.00 14.39
C PHE A 268 -6.86 18.29 14.08
N GLY A 269 -6.08 18.30 12.98
CA GLY A 269 -5.01 19.28 12.79
C GLY A 269 -3.81 18.95 13.69
N VAL A 270 -2.59 19.21 13.21
CA VAL A 270 -1.36 18.82 13.91
C VAL A 270 -1.27 19.49 15.30
N GLU A 271 -1.56 20.78 15.37
CA GLU A 271 -1.47 21.55 16.63
C GLU A 271 -2.41 21.00 17.70
N LEU A 272 -3.66 20.72 17.35
CA LEU A 272 -4.63 20.15 18.30
C LEU A 272 -4.24 18.72 18.65
N ALA A 273 -3.82 17.90 17.68
CA ALA A 273 -3.41 16.52 17.91
C ALA A 273 -2.27 16.44 18.94
N ASP A 274 -1.25 17.30 18.82
CA ASP A 274 -0.11 17.31 19.74
C ASP A 274 -0.42 18.03 21.07
N ALA A 275 -1.34 18.98 21.08
CA ALA A 275 -1.82 19.59 22.33
C ALA A 275 -2.65 18.61 23.18
N VAL A 276 -3.42 17.73 22.52
CA VAL A 276 -4.26 16.70 23.17
C VAL A 276 -3.41 15.52 23.65
N ALA A 277 -2.48 15.04 22.84
CA ALA A 277 -1.49 14.02 23.16
C ALA A 277 -0.28 14.19 22.22
N PRO A 278 0.98 13.95 22.65
CA PRO A 278 2.17 14.15 21.80
C PRO A 278 2.24 13.08 20.70
N ILE A 279 1.22 13.07 19.84
CA ILE A 279 0.97 11.95 18.92
C ILE A 279 2.03 11.89 17.82
N THR A 280 2.45 13.04 17.27
CA THR A 280 3.48 13.10 16.24
C THR A 280 4.81 12.56 16.77
N THR A 281 5.21 12.95 17.98
CA THR A 281 6.42 12.43 18.63
C THR A 281 6.35 10.92 18.85
N VAL A 282 5.23 10.42 19.40
CA VAL A 282 5.08 8.99 19.70
C VAL A 282 5.12 8.15 18.43
N ILE A 283 4.32 8.50 17.40
CA ILE A 283 4.31 7.73 16.16
C ILE A 283 5.64 7.86 15.41
N GLY A 284 6.33 8.99 15.49
CA GLY A 284 7.65 9.20 14.89
C GLY A 284 8.72 8.30 15.51
N VAL A 285 8.77 8.20 16.85
CA VAL A 285 9.68 7.28 17.56
C VAL A 285 9.36 5.83 17.22
N LEU A 286 8.08 5.43 17.24
CA LEU A 286 7.67 4.08 16.85
C LEU A 286 8.02 3.77 15.38
N ALA A 287 7.86 4.75 14.49
CA ALA A 287 8.25 4.63 13.09
C ALA A 287 9.76 4.43 12.94
N ALA A 288 10.58 5.21 13.66
CA ALA A 288 12.04 5.09 13.66
C ALA A 288 12.51 3.69 14.12
N ILE A 289 11.93 3.18 15.20
CA ILE A 289 12.19 1.81 15.66
C ILE A 289 11.74 0.79 14.60
N GLY A 290 10.57 0.98 14.01
CA GLY A 290 10.03 0.12 12.95
C GLY A 290 10.90 0.08 11.69
N ILE A 291 11.50 1.21 11.31
CA ILE A 291 12.44 1.33 10.19
C ILE A 291 13.66 0.41 10.43
N LEU A 292 14.29 0.54 11.57
CA LEU A 292 15.48 -0.26 11.91
C LEU A 292 15.13 -1.73 12.11
N TYR A 293 14.10 -2.03 12.90
CA TYR A 293 13.62 -3.39 13.15
C TYR A 293 13.30 -4.12 11.84
N GLY A 294 12.48 -3.52 10.97
CA GLY A 294 12.09 -4.12 9.70
C GLY A 294 13.28 -4.38 8.78
N SER A 295 14.27 -3.46 8.74
CA SER A 295 15.49 -3.60 7.94
C SER A 295 16.39 -4.73 8.45
N ILE A 296 16.60 -4.81 9.78
CA ILE A 296 17.42 -5.87 10.40
C ILE A 296 16.76 -7.25 10.19
N MET A 297 15.45 -7.33 10.41
CA MET A 297 14.72 -8.59 10.22
C MET A 297 14.68 -9.03 8.76
N ALA A 298 14.68 -8.09 7.79
CA ALA A 298 14.77 -8.41 6.36
C ALA A 298 16.11 -9.06 6.00
N ILE A 299 17.22 -8.61 6.59
CA ILE A 299 18.56 -9.21 6.39
C ILE A 299 18.58 -10.69 6.83
N ALA A 300 17.88 -11.03 7.91
CA ALA A 300 17.87 -12.37 8.46
C ALA A 300 17.06 -13.40 7.64
N GLN A 301 16.27 -12.95 6.65
CA GLN A 301 15.40 -13.85 5.89
C GLN A 301 16.11 -14.51 4.70
N THR A 302 15.77 -15.78 4.47
CA THR A 302 16.22 -16.55 3.29
C THR A 302 15.11 -16.67 2.24
N GLU A 303 13.85 -16.52 2.62
CA GLU A 303 12.72 -16.55 1.70
C GLU A 303 12.40 -15.12 1.21
N MET A 304 12.33 -14.92 -0.12
CA MET A 304 12.22 -13.60 -0.75
C MET A 304 10.93 -12.87 -0.35
N LYS A 305 9.77 -13.55 -0.32
CA LYS A 305 8.50 -12.91 0.08
C LYS A 305 8.55 -12.46 1.54
N ARG A 306 9.19 -13.25 2.42
CA ARG A 306 9.34 -12.90 3.84
C ARG A 306 10.29 -11.73 4.05
N MET A 307 11.40 -11.70 3.31
CA MET A 307 12.31 -10.55 3.27
C MET A 307 11.56 -9.28 2.81
N LEU A 308 10.77 -9.37 1.73
CA LEU A 308 9.97 -8.26 1.23
C LEU A 308 8.88 -7.84 2.23
N ALA A 309 8.32 -8.75 3.01
CA ALA A 309 7.35 -8.45 4.06
C ALA A 309 7.98 -7.61 5.18
N TYR A 310 9.13 -8.01 5.71
CA TYR A 310 9.85 -7.22 6.72
C TYR A 310 10.34 -5.88 6.17
N SER A 311 10.82 -5.85 4.92
CA SER A 311 11.16 -4.58 4.30
C SER A 311 9.94 -3.67 4.10
N SER A 312 8.69 -4.20 4.05
CA SER A 312 7.48 -3.36 4.03
C SER A 312 7.26 -2.67 5.37
N ILE A 313 7.54 -3.32 6.50
CA ILE A 313 7.47 -2.71 7.84
C ILE A 313 8.42 -1.50 7.91
N SER A 314 9.67 -1.69 7.47
CA SER A 314 10.63 -0.59 7.38
C SER A 314 10.11 0.57 6.53
N GLN A 315 9.59 0.30 5.35
CA GLN A 315 9.14 1.35 4.42
C GLN A 315 7.86 2.07 4.89
N ILE A 316 6.95 1.39 5.59
CA ILE A 316 5.83 2.06 6.27
C ILE A 316 6.35 2.98 7.37
N GLY A 317 7.41 2.58 8.07
CA GLY A 317 8.08 3.46 9.02
C GLY A 317 8.53 4.79 8.39
N TYR A 318 9.10 4.78 7.17
CA TYR A 318 9.46 6.01 6.46
C TYR A 318 8.24 6.92 6.19
N ILE A 319 7.10 6.33 5.77
CA ILE A 319 5.87 7.10 5.52
C ILE A 319 5.36 7.75 6.82
N ILE A 320 5.30 6.98 7.91
CA ILE A 320 4.81 7.48 9.19
C ILE A 320 5.80 8.46 9.84
N MET A 321 7.11 8.24 9.68
CA MET A 321 8.11 9.22 10.09
C MET A 321 7.91 10.56 9.37
N GLY A 322 7.69 10.56 8.05
CA GLY A 322 7.42 11.78 7.32
C GLY A 322 6.11 12.46 7.73
N LEU A 323 5.06 11.68 8.09
CA LEU A 323 3.85 12.21 8.71
C LEU A 323 4.18 12.90 10.05
N SER A 324 4.99 12.26 10.88
CA SER A 324 5.32 12.74 12.23
C SER A 324 6.18 14.00 12.25
N LEU A 325 6.90 14.31 11.17
CA LEU A 325 7.66 15.56 11.03
C LEU A 325 6.77 16.81 11.02
N ALA A 326 5.51 16.66 10.61
CA ALA A 326 4.50 17.72 10.60
C ALA A 326 4.93 19.01 9.85
N ASN A 327 5.90 18.89 8.94
CA ASN A 327 6.34 19.98 8.06
C ASN A 327 6.09 19.66 6.58
N PRO A 328 6.06 20.64 5.67
CA PRO A 328 5.77 20.43 4.25
C PRO A 328 6.72 19.44 3.57
N LEU A 329 8.01 19.46 3.89
CA LEU A 329 9.03 18.57 3.31
C LEU A 329 8.82 17.12 3.73
N GLY A 330 8.56 16.88 5.03
CA GLY A 330 8.25 15.55 5.57
C GLY A 330 6.96 14.98 4.98
N PHE A 331 5.90 15.81 4.90
CA PHE A 331 4.62 15.44 4.32
C PHE A 331 4.75 15.06 2.84
N ALA A 332 5.35 15.93 2.01
CA ALA A 332 5.57 15.67 0.60
C ALA A 332 6.47 14.45 0.38
N GLY A 333 7.55 14.32 1.17
CA GLY A 333 8.45 13.16 1.17
C GLY A 333 7.73 11.86 1.50
N ALA A 334 6.84 11.86 2.49
CA ALA A 334 6.03 10.70 2.87
C ALA A 334 5.05 10.29 1.77
N LEU A 335 4.32 11.25 1.18
CA LEU A 335 3.39 10.96 0.08
C LEU A 335 4.13 10.49 -1.18
N LEU A 336 5.25 11.11 -1.54
CA LEU A 336 6.09 10.60 -2.63
C LEU A 336 6.59 9.18 -2.32
N HIS A 337 6.89 8.88 -1.04
CA HIS A 337 7.28 7.53 -0.64
C HIS A 337 6.11 6.52 -0.71
N VAL A 338 4.87 6.94 -0.49
CA VAL A 338 3.67 6.11 -0.73
C VAL A 338 3.62 5.65 -2.19
N LEU A 339 3.75 6.57 -3.15
CA LEU A 339 3.76 6.27 -4.58
C LEU A 339 4.91 5.31 -4.93
N ASN A 340 6.13 5.69 -4.57
CA ASN A 340 7.33 4.93 -4.88
C ASN A 340 7.26 3.52 -4.30
N HIS A 341 6.88 3.40 -3.03
CA HIS A 341 6.79 2.13 -2.33
C HIS A 341 5.66 1.23 -2.88
N ALA A 342 4.53 1.80 -3.30
CA ALA A 342 3.47 1.03 -3.96
C ALA A 342 3.98 0.38 -5.26
N VAL A 343 4.64 1.16 -6.13
CA VAL A 343 5.19 0.66 -7.40
C VAL A 343 6.34 -0.32 -7.18
N MET A 344 7.31 0.02 -6.31
CA MET A 344 8.43 -0.87 -5.97
C MET A 344 7.96 -2.22 -5.43
N LYS A 345 7.00 -2.22 -4.47
CA LYS A 345 6.51 -3.46 -3.86
C LYS A 345 5.67 -4.29 -4.82
N ALA A 346 4.83 -3.66 -5.63
CA ALA A 346 4.12 -4.38 -6.68
C ALA A 346 5.12 -5.10 -7.59
N CYS A 347 6.11 -4.39 -8.13
CA CYS A 347 7.14 -4.97 -9.00
C CYS A 347 7.87 -6.14 -8.31
N LEU A 348 8.37 -5.95 -7.07
CA LEU A 348 9.14 -6.97 -6.34
C LEU A 348 8.30 -8.21 -5.99
N PHE A 349 7.04 -8.06 -5.60
CA PHE A 349 6.18 -9.22 -5.34
C PHE A 349 5.74 -9.92 -6.62
N LEU A 350 5.58 -9.21 -7.74
CA LEU A 350 5.37 -9.83 -9.05
C LEU A 350 6.60 -10.64 -9.49
N VAL A 351 7.81 -10.11 -9.30
CA VAL A 351 9.06 -10.84 -9.54
C VAL A 351 9.13 -12.10 -8.68
N ALA A 352 8.84 -12.00 -7.37
CA ALA A 352 8.81 -13.18 -6.50
C ALA A 352 7.79 -14.22 -6.98
N GLY A 353 6.64 -13.78 -7.50
CA GLY A 353 5.63 -14.64 -8.15
C GLY A 353 6.13 -15.31 -9.42
N ASN A 354 6.85 -14.56 -10.28
CA ASN A 354 7.47 -15.10 -11.51
C ASN A 354 8.45 -16.22 -11.19
N LEU A 355 9.37 -15.98 -10.24
CA LEU A 355 10.37 -16.96 -9.83
C LEU A 355 9.72 -18.19 -9.19
N ARG A 356 8.75 -17.99 -8.30
CA ARG A 356 8.03 -19.10 -7.67
C ARG A 356 7.27 -19.97 -8.67
N MET A 357 6.69 -19.34 -9.71
CA MET A 357 6.01 -20.09 -10.75
C MET A 357 6.96 -20.96 -11.58
N LYS A 358 8.18 -20.49 -11.85
CA LYS A 358 9.16 -21.18 -12.68
C LYS A 358 9.99 -22.20 -11.90
N GLU A 359 10.41 -21.85 -10.69
CA GLU A 359 11.33 -22.65 -9.87
C GLU A 359 10.60 -23.44 -8.74
N GLY A 360 9.31 -23.17 -8.51
CA GLY A 360 8.54 -23.73 -7.40
C GLY A 360 8.85 -23.11 -6.03
N HIS A 361 9.84 -22.24 -5.95
CA HIS A 361 10.26 -21.56 -4.71
C HIS A 361 10.75 -20.12 -4.97
N SER A 362 10.91 -19.35 -3.89
CA SER A 362 11.56 -18.03 -3.86
C SER A 362 12.65 -17.95 -2.78
N ASP A 363 13.35 -19.07 -2.56
CA ASP A 363 14.44 -19.19 -1.60
C ASP A 363 15.72 -18.54 -2.14
N ILE A 364 16.14 -17.45 -1.50
CA ILE A 364 17.32 -16.65 -1.88
C ILE A 364 18.62 -17.47 -1.76
N SER A 365 18.66 -18.49 -0.90
CA SER A 365 19.86 -19.31 -0.73
C SER A 365 20.23 -20.10 -1.99
N LYS A 366 19.22 -20.39 -2.83
CA LYS A 366 19.33 -21.16 -4.06
C LYS A 366 19.59 -20.32 -5.32
N PHE A 367 19.62 -18.98 -5.19
CA PHE A 367 19.88 -18.11 -6.32
C PHE A 367 21.35 -18.15 -6.71
N ASP A 368 21.60 -18.14 -8.01
CA ASP A 368 22.91 -18.12 -8.64
C ASP A 368 22.88 -17.34 -9.98
N ASP A 369 23.98 -17.33 -10.74
CA ASP A 369 24.12 -16.63 -12.01
C ASP A 369 23.24 -17.20 -13.14
N THR A 370 22.74 -18.44 -13.01
CA THR A 370 21.83 -19.05 -13.98
C THR A 370 20.48 -18.31 -14.04
N TYR A 371 20.06 -17.70 -12.93
CA TYR A 371 18.83 -16.91 -12.88
C TYR A 371 18.84 -15.73 -13.86
N ARG A 372 19.99 -15.04 -14.00
CA ARG A 372 20.15 -13.96 -14.99
C ARG A 372 19.98 -14.46 -16.41
N LYS A 373 20.48 -15.66 -16.72
CA LYS A 373 20.40 -16.25 -18.05
C LYS A 373 19.01 -16.78 -18.36
N LYS A 374 18.40 -17.51 -17.41
CA LYS A 374 17.06 -18.09 -17.54
C LYS A 374 15.94 -17.02 -17.54
N TYR A 375 16.05 -16.00 -16.69
CA TYR A 375 15.01 -14.99 -16.41
C TYR A 375 15.52 -13.56 -16.57
N PRO A 376 16.07 -13.17 -17.74
CA PRO A 376 16.75 -11.87 -17.89
C PRO A 376 15.85 -10.67 -17.61
N TRP A 377 14.60 -10.68 -18.08
CA TRP A 377 13.66 -9.57 -17.87
C TRP A 377 13.12 -9.51 -16.45
N THR A 378 12.83 -10.68 -15.86
CA THR A 378 12.41 -10.79 -14.45
C THR A 378 13.52 -10.27 -13.52
N MET A 379 14.78 -10.66 -13.75
CA MET A 379 15.90 -10.23 -12.93
C MET A 379 16.28 -8.76 -13.18
N ALA A 380 16.14 -8.25 -14.40
CA ALA A 380 16.30 -6.81 -14.68
C ALA A 380 15.26 -5.98 -13.92
N SER A 381 13.98 -6.38 -13.94
CA SER A 381 12.92 -5.73 -13.20
C SER A 381 13.17 -5.77 -11.68
N PHE A 382 13.65 -6.92 -11.16
CA PHE A 382 14.10 -7.04 -9.77
C PHE A 382 15.19 -6.01 -9.45
N SER A 383 16.23 -5.94 -10.30
CA SER A 383 17.38 -5.07 -10.08
C SER A 383 16.97 -3.60 -10.00
N VAL A 384 16.13 -3.14 -10.93
CA VAL A 384 15.61 -1.76 -10.93
C VAL A 384 14.84 -1.46 -9.65
N ALA A 385 13.90 -2.35 -9.28
CA ALA A 385 13.10 -2.14 -8.08
C ALA A 385 13.94 -2.24 -6.78
N ALA A 386 14.92 -3.14 -6.74
CA ALA A 386 15.86 -3.29 -5.61
C ALA A 386 16.74 -2.04 -5.42
N ILE A 387 17.34 -1.52 -6.50
CA ILE A 387 18.14 -0.32 -6.49
C ILE A 387 17.29 0.90 -6.08
N SER A 388 16.05 0.98 -6.55
CA SER A 388 15.09 2.00 -6.12
C SER A 388 14.76 1.89 -4.63
N MET A 389 14.60 0.68 -4.08
CA MET A 389 14.36 0.46 -2.64
C MET A 389 15.55 0.88 -1.78
N VAL A 390 16.77 0.65 -2.25
CA VAL A 390 18.00 1.17 -1.60
C VAL A 390 17.98 2.70 -1.57
N GLY A 391 17.48 3.32 -2.63
CA GLY A 391 17.41 4.77 -2.77
C GLY A 391 18.62 5.34 -3.50
N LEU A 392 18.95 4.77 -4.66
CA LEU A 392 20.01 5.29 -5.53
C LEU A 392 19.40 6.07 -6.71
N PRO A 393 19.96 7.28 -7.03
CA PRO A 393 19.50 8.03 -8.19
C PRO A 393 19.84 7.27 -9.50
N PRO A 394 19.08 7.45 -10.59
CA PRO A 394 17.98 8.40 -10.77
C PRO A 394 16.59 7.84 -10.44
N LEU A 395 16.51 6.74 -9.70
CA LEU A 395 15.25 6.03 -9.43
C LEU A 395 14.40 6.73 -8.37
N ALA A 396 13.09 6.49 -8.44
CA ALA A 396 12.05 7.12 -7.61
C ALA A 396 12.35 7.08 -6.10
N GLY A 397 12.84 5.94 -5.59
CA GLY A 397 13.09 5.74 -4.16
C GLY A 397 14.11 6.69 -3.54
N PHE A 398 15.07 7.20 -4.32
CA PHE A 398 16.03 8.20 -3.87
C PHE A 398 15.32 9.49 -3.47
N PHE A 399 14.47 10.02 -4.34
CA PHE A 399 13.88 11.34 -4.14
C PHE A 399 12.95 11.38 -2.92
N SER A 400 12.17 10.35 -2.67
CA SER A 400 11.32 10.32 -1.47
C SER A 400 12.14 10.32 -0.17
N LYS A 401 13.23 9.55 -0.11
CA LYS A 401 14.14 9.57 1.05
C LYS A 401 14.87 10.89 1.19
N TRP A 402 15.20 11.52 0.07
CA TRP A 402 15.81 12.84 0.04
C TRP A 402 14.91 13.90 0.67
N TYR A 403 13.63 13.98 0.27
CA TYR A 403 12.70 14.94 0.85
C TYR A 403 12.41 14.64 2.32
N LEU A 404 12.34 13.36 2.72
CA LEU A 404 12.25 12.97 4.13
C LEU A 404 13.48 13.45 4.93
N ALA A 405 14.68 13.25 4.40
CA ALA A 405 15.91 13.74 5.04
C ALA A 405 15.92 15.27 5.16
N LEU A 406 15.51 15.99 4.13
CA LEU A 406 15.37 17.45 4.21
C LEU A 406 14.33 17.85 5.27
N GLY A 407 13.21 17.15 5.37
CA GLY A 407 12.21 17.39 6.41
C GLY A 407 12.73 17.13 7.83
N THR A 408 13.62 16.14 8.02
CA THR A 408 14.26 15.92 9.33
C THR A 408 15.29 17.03 9.66
N ILE A 409 16.00 17.55 8.68
CA ILE A 409 16.93 18.67 8.86
C ILE A 409 16.17 19.94 9.21
N ASP A 410 15.07 20.23 8.54
CA ASP A 410 14.19 21.37 8.79
C ASP A 410 13.67 21.40 10.24
N ASN A 411 13.37 20.23 10.81
CA ASN A 411 12.97 20.08 12.21
C ASN A 411 14.15 19.87 13.18
N GLU A 412 15.40 20.02 12.72
CA GLU A 412 16.62 19.74 13.51
C GLU A 412 16.65 18.35 14.16
N ASN A 413 15.91 17.38 13.57
CA ASN A 413 15.80 16.03 14.11
C ASN A 413 16.90 15.11 13.54
N TRP A 414 18.11 15.26 14.07
CA TRP A 414 19.29 14.51 13.66
C TRP A 414 19.19 13.00 13.90
N ILE A 415 18.37 12.57 14.89
CA ILE A 415 18.14 11.16 15.18
C ILE A 415 17.37 10.51 14.03
N PHE A 416 16.30 11.15 13.54
CA PHE A 416 15.53 10.63 12.40
C PHE A 416 16.36 10.64 11.12
N LEU A 417 17.19 11.66 10.91
CA LEU A 417 18.14 11.67 9.79
C LEU A 417 19.10 10.47 9.84
N ALA A 418 19.69 10.21 11.00
CA ALA A 418 20.58 9.05 11.19
C ALA A 418 19.85 7.73 10.92
N VAL A 419 18.61 7.58 11.37
CA VAL A 419 17.77 6.40 11.11
C VAL A 419 17.56 6.20 9.59
N ILE A 420 17.25 7.26 8.84
CA ILE A 420 17.09 7.21 7.38
C ILE A 420 18.37 6.72 6.70
N LEU A 421 19.52 7.26 7.07
CA LEU A 421 20.81 6.92 6.48
C LEU A 421 21.21 5.48 6.80
N ILE A 422 21.14 5.09 8.08
CA ILE A 422 21.47 3.72 8.53
C ILE A 422 20.57 2.70 7.85
N SER A 423 19.26 2.93 7.82
CA SER A 423 18.33 2.01 7.19
C SER A 423 18.54 1.91 5.66
N SER A 424 18.95 2.99 5.00
CA SER A 424 19.30 2.93 3.57
C SER A 424 20.49 1.99 3.32
N LEU A 425 21.50 2.00 4.20
CA LEU A 425 22.61 1.04 4.16
C LEU A 425 22.14 -0.39 4.43
N LEU A 426 21.26 -0.59 5.42
CA LEU A 426 20.69 -1.92 5.71
C LEU A 426 19.85 -2.43 4.51
N ASN A 427 19.12 -1.55 3.83
CA ASN A 427 18.39 -1.90 2.62
C ASN A 427 19.35 -2.37 1.51
N ALA A 428 20.50 -1.72 1.36
CA ALA A 428 21.53 -2.17 0.43
C ALA A 428 22.00 -3.60 0.77
N VAL A 429 22.25 -3.91 2.02
CA VAL A 429 22.75 -5.24 2.45
C VAL A 429 21.83 -6.36 1.96
N TYR A 430 20.50 -6.32 2.22
CA TYR A 430 19.64 -7.44 1.85
C TYR A 430 19.26 -7.47 0.38
N PHE A 431 19.27 -6.35 -0.36
CA PHE A 431 19.03 -6.37 -1.79
C PHE A 431 20.29 -6.71 -2.59
N PHE A 432 21.44 -6.12 -2.24
CA PHE A 432 22.70 -6.43 -2.93
C PHE A 432 23.15 -7.88 -2.73
N ARG A 433 22.83 -8.52 -1.59
CA ARG A 433 23.04 -9.96 -1.41
C ARG A 433 22.40 -10.81 -2.52
N ILE A 434 21.23 -10.40 -3.03
CA ILE A 434 20.56 -11.11 -4.13
C ILE A 434 21.24 -10.74 -5.46
N LEU A 435 21.51 -9.47 -5.67
CA LEU A 435 22.20 -9.00 -6.88
C LEU A 435 23.59 -9.62 -7.03
N GLU A 436 24.34 -9.74 -5.94
CA GLU A 436 25.66 -10.40 -5.91
C GLU A 436 25.54 -11.84 -6.42
N LYS A 437 24.60 -12.62 -5.87
CA LYS A 437 24.39 -14.03 -6.27
C LYS A 437 24.04 -14.16 -7.75
N VAL A 438 23.20 -13.27 -8.26
CA VAL A 438 22.69 -13.35 -9.63
C VAL A 438 23.68 -12.81 -10.66
N TYR A 439 24.48 -11.79 -10.30
CA TYR A 439 25.33 -11.09 -11.27
C TYR A 439 26.84 -11.25 -11.06
N MET A 440 27.32 -11.56 -9.84
CA MET A 440 28.73 -11.56 -9.49
C MET A 440 29.28 -12.93 -9.08
N MET A 441 28.45 -13.84 -8.55
CA MET A 441 28.93 -15.18 -8.20
C MET A 441 29.16 -16.03 -9.46
N ASN A 442 30.38 -16.57 -9.59
CA ASN A 442 30.69 -17.53 -10.64
C ASN A 442 29.95 -18.85 -10.40
N PRO A 443 29.51 -19.54 -11.47
CA PRO A 443 28.93 -20.86 -11.36
C PRO A 443 29.91 -21.77 -10.61
N LYS A 444 29.40 -22.57 -9.66
CA LYS A 444 30.21 -23.64 -9.03
C LYS A 444 30.77 -24.53 -10.13
N LYS A 445 32.04 -24.93 -10.05
CA LYS A 445 32.77 -25.72 -11.05
C LYS A 445 32.04 -27.00 -11.55
N ASP A 446 31.05 -27.48 -10.81
CA ASP A 446 30.22 -28.65 -11.17
C ASP A 446 29.05 -28.31 -12.11
N GLN A 447 28.93 -27.06 -12.58
CA GLN A 447 27.84 -26.58 -13.43
C GLN A 447 28.34 -26.10 -14.80
N GLU A 448 29.35 -26.75 -15.39
CA GLU A 448 29.65 -26.59 -16.82
C GLU A 448 28.43 -26.85 -17.73
N ALA A 449 27.45 -27.65 -17.24
CA ALA A 449 26.12 -27.77 -17.82
C ALA A 449 25.22 -26.51 -17.74
N ALA A 450 25.57 -25.54 -16.93
CA ALA A 450 24.81 -24.28 -16.82
C ALA A 450 25.23 -23.22 -17.85
N ALA A 451 26.30 -23.47 -18.61
CA ALA A 451 26.69 -22.57 -19.72
C ALA A 451 25.60 -22.45 -20.80
N ASP A 452 24.82 -23.52 -21.01
CA ASP A 452 23.70 -23.63 -21.95
C ASP A 452 22.31 -23.48 -21.30
N ALA A 453 22.18 -22.77 -20.19
CA ALA A 453 20.88 -22.54 -19.57
C ALA A 453 19.96 -21.76 -20.53
N GLU A 454 19.07 -22.51 -21.21
CA GLU A 454 18.09 -21.94 -22.14
C GLU A 454 17.20 -20.93 -21.42
N ARG A 455 16.87 -19.85 -22.13
CA ARG A 455 15.96 -18.81 -21.64
C ARG A 455 14.58 -19.40 -21.36
N ASN A 456 14.12 -19.32 -20.11
CA ASN A 456 12.84 -19.85 -19.64
C ASN A 456 11.99 -18.78 -18.97
N GLU A 457 11.88 -17.61 -19.60
CA GLU A 457 11.15 -16.45 -19.04
C GLU A 457 9.65 -16.76 -18.88
N VAL A 458 8.99 -16.02 -18.00
CA VAL A 458 7.53 -16.10 -17.84
C VAL A 458 6.80 -15.59 -19.08
N GLY A 459 5.54 -15.99 -19.26
CA GLY A 459 4.72 -15.54 -20.38
C GLY A 459 4.50 -14.02 -20.37
N PHE A 460 4.21 -13.45 -21.55
CA PHE A 460 4.05 -12.01 -21.76
C PHE A 460 3.07 -11.35 -20.77
N SER A 461 1.95 -12.01 -20.43
CA SER A 461 0.96 -11.49 -19.47
C SER A 461 1.52 -11.27 -18.06
N MET A 462 2.61 -11.92 -17.67
CA MET A 462 3.31 -11.73 -16.40
C MET A 462 4.50 -10.79 -16.54
N MET A 463 5.24 -10.92 -17.63
CA MET A 463 6.41 -10.08 -17.90
C MET A 463 6.04 -8.62 -18.12
N PHE A 464 4.98 -8.34 -18.90
CA PHE A 464 4.55 -6.98 -19.25
C PHE A 464 4.25 -6.12 -18.00
N PRO A 465 3.37 -6.51 -17.05
CA PRO A 465 3.11 -5.70 -15.87
C PRO A 465 4.34 -5.48 -15.00
N THR A 466 5.19 -6.51 -14.86
CA THR A 466 6.41 -6.43 -14.07
C THR A 466 7.39 -5.41 -14.67
N SER A 467 7.58 -5.45 -15.99
CA SER A 467 8.48 -4.52 -16.71
C SER A 467 7.93 -3.09 -16.72
N VAL A 468 6.60 -2.90 -16.90
CA VAL A 468 5.99 -1.56 -16.85
C VAL A 468 6.19 -0.92 -15.47
N LEU A 469 5.98 -1.68 -14.38
CA LEU A 469 6.22 -1.15 -13.03
C LEU A 469 7.69 -0.83 -12.79
N ALA A 470 8.63 -1.62 -13.31
CA ALA A 470 10.05 -1.32 -13.24
C ALA A 470 10.41 -0.03 -14.01
N ILE A 471 9.88 0.15 -15.22
CA ILE A 471 10.08 1.37 -16.02
C ILE A 471 9.45 2.59 -15.33
N ALA A 472 8.28 2.42 -14.72
CA ALA A 472 7.60 3.49 -13.99
C ALA A 472 8.48 4.10 -12.88
N LEU A 473 9.40 3.33 -12.27
CA LEU A 473 10.32 3.84 -11.25
C LEU A 473 11.33 4.86 -11.81
N PHE A 474 11.73 4.74 -13.08
CA PHE A 474 12.52 5.76 -13.76
C PHE A 474 11.67 7.00 -14.07
N VAL A 475 10.47 6.78 -14.63
CA VAL A 475 9.55 7.87 -15.00
C VAL A 475 9.20 8.73 -13.77
N ILE A 476 8.85 8.10 -12.65
CA ILE A 476 8.55 8.79 -11.40
C ILE A 476 9.79 9.51 -10.87
N GLY A 477 10.99 8.90 -10.97
CA GLY A 477 12.24 9.53 -10.60
C GLY A 477 12.51 10.80 -11.37
N PHE A 478 12.37 10.79 -12.70
CA PHE A 478 12.54 11.99 -13.53
C PHE A 478 11.43 13.02 -13.35
N ALA A 479 10.21 12.59 -13.06
CA ALA A 479 9.06 13.47 -12.83
C ALA A 479 8.96 13.98 -11.37
N ASN A 480 9.92 13.63 -10.47
CA ASN A 480 9.79 13.88 -9.04
C ASN A 480 9.51 15.35 -8.69
N ALA A 481 10.12 16.30 -9.36
CA ALA A 481 9.92 17.72 -9.08
C ALA A 481 8.48 18.18 -9.32
N ALA A 482 7.87 17.73 -10.42
CA ALA A 482 6.47 18.04 -10.72
C ALA A 482 5.52 17.38 -9.72
N ILE A 483 5.78 16.12 -9.35
CA ILE A 483 4.97 15.40 -8.37
C ILE A 483 5.07 16.08 -7.00
N VAL A 484 6.27 16.43 -6.55
CA VAL A 484 6.47 17.09 -5.26
C VAL A 484 5.85 18.48 -5.22
N GLY A 485 5.94 19.24 -6.33
CA GLY A 485 5.25 20.52 -6.46
C GLY A 485 3.72 20.38 -6.25
N PHE A 486 3.13 19.32 -6.81
CA PHE A 486 1.71 19.00 -6.54
C PHE A 486 1.48 18.62 -5.06
N LEU A 487 2.36 17.80 -4.46
CA LEU A 487 2.22 17.33 -3.09
C LEU A 487 2.34 18.46 -2.06
N PHE A 488 3.15 19.49 -2.32
CA PHE A 488 3.19 20.69 -1.47
C PHE A 488 1.86 21.44 -1.44
N ASN A 489 1.11 21.46 -2.55
CA ASN A 489 -0.20 22.12 -2.61
C ASN A 489 -1.29 21.38 -1.81
N ILE A 490 -1.06 20.12 -1.41
CA ILE A 490 -2.01 19.33 -0.60
C ILE A 490 -1.75 19.53 0.91
N PHE A 491 -0.57 20.02 1.28
CA PHE A 491 -0.25 20.23 2.69
C PHE A 491 -1.25 21.23 3.31
N PRO A 492 -1.96 20.88 4.38
CA PRO A 492 -2.87 21.81 5.04
C PRO A 492 -2.07 22.91 5.72
N MET A 493 -2.36 24.15 5.32
CA MET A 493 -1.76 25.35 5.93
C MET A 493 -2.47 25.73 7.20
#